data_622ea3048400cca7e8e36092c22a1d65
#
_entry.id   622ea3048400cca7e8e36092c22a1d65
#
_cell.length_a   1.000
_cell.length_b   1.000
_cell.length_c   1.000
_cell.angle_alpha   90.00
_cell.angle_beta   90.00
_cell.angle_gamma   90.00
#
_symmetry.space_group_name_H-M   'P 1'
#
loop_
_entity.id
_entity.type
_entity.pdbx_description
1 polymer ?
#
loop_
_entity_poly.entity_id
_entity_poly.type
_entity_poly.pdbx_seq_one_letter_code
_entity_poly.pdbx_strand_id
1 'polypeptide(L)'
;MTSNINSVAVLGAGTMGSGIAALAAEKKCKVLLLDISEEAAAKGRDALLLGRTPALSDVSKKNNIEVGSFGKDFDKIKDFDWICEVVVENIEIKQDIFKKIEEYKGSNAIVSSNTSGIPLREITKYSSIDLLKSVCITHFFNPVRVMNLCELIPGEKTSKDVIETLKIFLENVFDKGVVHGKDTVNFIGNRIGCFFLLKGLHASADLRKDGITIEQVDALISKPMGLPPTGLYGLIDLIGLDVMHAVGLNLSKNLPNNDIGRGFVNLPKVELEMFNNGQLGRKTGGGFYRIKKLDNGEKLKEVFDLEEKTWRAEKKFDFDKDISVIFEDTIEGRLSWSIMGYTLWYASNLIPEIADDILTMDAVYYAKLFA
;
A
#
# COMPACT_ATOMS: atom_id res chain seq x y z
N MET A 1 9.69 4.96 -26.97
CA MET A 1 8.56 5.88 -27.23
C MET A 1 8.50 6.87 -26.09
N THR A 2 8.29 8.15 -26.34
CA THR A 2 8.09 9.14 -25.27
C THR A 2 6.63 9.13 -24.89
N SER A 3 6.32 9.13 -23.59
CA SER A 3 4.95 9.29 -23.11
C SER A 3 4.47 10.72 -23.43
N ASN A 4 3.23 10.87 -23.88
CA ASN A 4 2.64 12.17 -24.17
C ASN A 4 1.94 12.81 -22.94
N ILE A 5 2.14 12.26 -21.73
CA ILE A 5 1.54 12.80 -20.51
C ILE A 5 2.42 13.92 -19.96
N ASN A 6 1.90 15.15 -19.95
CA ASN A 6 2.57 16.34 -19.41
C ASN A 6 1.73 17.03 -18.30
N SER A 7 0.49 16.60 -18.13
CA SER A 7 -0.46 17.17 -17.18
C SER A 7 -1.26 16.09 -16.47
N VAL A 8 -1.44 16.26 -15.14
CA VAL A 8 -2.08 15.28 -14.27
C VAL A 8 -3.13 15.98 -13.40
N ALA A 9 -4.39 15.57 -13.51
CA ALA A 9 -5.44 15.97 -12.58
C ALA A 9 -5.59 14.86 -11.50
N VAL A 10 -5.44 15.23 -10.23
CA VAL A 10 -5.58 14.33 -9.09
C VAL A 10 -6.86 14.69 -8.34
N LEU A 11 -7.76 13.74 -8.21
CA LEU A 11 -9.07 13.91 -7.58
C LEU A 11 -9.08 13.28 -6.18
N GLY A 12 -8.92 14.10 -5.14
CA GLY A 12 -8.73 13.75 -3.75
C GLY A 12 -7.35 14.17 -3.25
N ALA A 13 -7.31 15.03 -2.23
CA ALA A 13 -6.09 15.59 -1.65
C ALA A 13 -5.69 14.96 -0.31
N GLY A 14 -6.12 13.71 -0.08
CA GLY A 14 -5.64 12.89 1.04
C GLY A 14 -4.15 12.53 0.90
N THR A 15 -3.65 11.70 1.80
CA THR A 15 -2.22 11.29 1.84
C THR A 15 -1.72 10.77 0.49
N MET A 16 -2.48 9.87 -0.15
CA MET A 16 -2.07 9.29 -1.43
C MET A 16 -2.17 10.29 -2.57
N GLY A 17 -3.31 11.00 -2.69
CA GLY A 17 -3.50 11.97 -3.79
C GLY A 17 -2.52 13.13 -3.73
N SER A 18 -2.28 13.69 -2.54
CA SER A 18 -1.22 14.70 -2.37
C SER A 18 0.16 14.15 -2.74
N GLY A 19 0.47 12.90 -2.35
CA GLY A 19 1.73 12.25 -2.72
C GLY A 19 1.90 12.06 -4.23
N ILE A 20 0.84 11.67 -4.96
CA ILE A 20 0.84 11.53 -6.42
C ILE A 20 0.99 12.90 -7.09
N ALA A 21 0.27 13.91 -6.60
CA ALA A 21 0.39 15.30 -7.07
C ALA A 21 1.82 15.84 -6.88
N ALA A 22 2.45 15.56 -5.72
CA ALA A 22 3.83 15.92 -5.47
C ALA A 22 4.79 15.24 -6.45
N LEU A 23 4.64 13.94 -6.67
CA LEU A 23 5.48 13.20 -7.60
C LEU A 23 5.37 13.77 -9.03
N ALA A 24 4.17 14.07 -9.49
CA ALA A 24 3.94 14.71 -10.78
C ALA A 24 4.60 16.10 -10.88
N ALA A 25 4.46 16.92 -9.84
CA ALA A 25 5.07 18.26 -9.78
C ALA A 25 6.62 18.19 -9.74
N GLU A 26 7.20 17.20 -9.03
CA GLU A 26 8.65 16.93 -9.03
C GLU A 26 9.17 16.63 -10.44
N LYS A 27 8.37 15.96 -11.25
CA LYS A 27 8.68 15.58 -12.64
C LYS A 27 8.25 16.64 -13.65
N LYS A 28 7.94 17.86 -13.19
CA LYS A 28 7.58 19.04 -13.99
C LYS A 28 6.27 18.93 -14.77
N CYS A 29 5.40 18.01 -14.40
CA CYS A 29 4.03 18.00 -14.93
C CYS A 29 3.23 19.20 -14.41
N LYS A 30 2.31 19.70 -15.23
CA LYS A 30 1.22 20.57 -14.76
C LYS A 30 0.27 19.74 -13.92
N VAL A 31 -0.05 20.18 -12.70
CA VAL A 31 -0.89 19.42 -11.78
C VAL A 31 -2.11 20.22 -11.36
N LEU A 32 -3.28 19.59 -11.41
CA LEU A 32 -4.51 20.05 -10.79
C LEU A 32 -4.87 19.12 -9.66
N LEU A 33 -4.96 19.63 -8.43
CA LEU A 33 -5.35 18.87 -7.25
C LEU A 33 -6.72 19.35 -6.77
N LEU A 34 -7.73 18.50 -6.91
CA LEU A 34 -9.11 18.79 -6.51
C LEU A 34 -9.50 17.98 -5.26
N ASP A 35 -10.32 18.60 -4.41
CA ASP A 35 -10.96 17.93 -3.27
C ASP A 35 -12.38 18.49 -3.06
N ILE A 36 -13.06 18.09 -1.98
CA ILE A 36 -14.40 18.57 -1.63
C ILE A 36 -14.47 20.11 -1.48
N SER A 37 -13.36 20.72 -1.08
CA SER A 37 -13.20 22.18 -1.03
C SER A 37 -11.77 22.57 -1.45
N GLU A 38 -11.59 23.82 -1.87
CA GLU A 38 -10.29 24.39 -2.19
C GLU A 38 -9.35 24.40 -0.97
N GLU A 39 -9.90 24.64 0.23
CA GLU A 39 -9.13 24.60 1.48
C GLU A 39 -8.59 23.21 1.78
N ALA A 40 -9.39 22.16 1.52
CA ALA A 40 -8.96 20.76 1.68
C ALA A 40 -7.81 20.43 0.70
N ALA A 41 -7.95 20.84 -0.57
CA ALA A 41 -6.91 20.66 -1.57
C ALA A 41 -5.63 21.45 -1.24
N ALA A 42 -5.76 22.70 -0.78
CA ALA A 42 -4.64 23.53 -0.35
C ALA A 42 -3.92 22.94 0.87
N LYS A 43 -4.67 22.44 1.85
CA LYS A 43 -4.10 21.74 3.03
C LYS A 43 -3.30 20.51 2.62
N GLY A 44 -3.81 19.70 1.70
CA GLY A 44 -3.11 18.53 1.15
C GLY A 44 -1.80 18.93 0.45
N ARG A 45 -1.86 19.95 -0.42
CA ARG A 45 -0.67 20.50 -1.09
C ARG A 45 0.36 21.05 -0.11
N ASP A 46 -0.07 21.80 0.90
CA ASP A 46 0.82 22.48 1.85
C ASP A 46 1.50 21.50 2.80
N ALA A 47 0.84 20.38 3.11
CA ALA A 47 1.42 19.28 3.89
C ALA A 47 2.61 18.59 3.21
N LEU A 48 2.76 18.72 1.88
CA LEU A 48 3.85 18.12 1.10
C LEU A 48 5.25 18.65 1.45
N LEU A 49 5.33 19.80 2.10
CA LEU A 49 6.57 20.43 2.54
C LEU A 49 6.93 20.07 3.99
N LEU A 50 6.08 19.34 4.69
CA LEU A 50 6.22 19.06 6.11
C LEU A 50 6.87 17.68 6.34
N GLY A 51 7.44 17.50 7.53
CA GLY A 51 7.98 16.24 8.01
C GLY A 51 9.47 16.06 7.74
N ARG A 52 10.02 14.90 8.15
CA ARG A 52 11.45 14.58 8.02
C ARG A 52 11.87 14.29 6.57
N THR A 53 10.94 13.82 5.76
CA THR A 53 11.14 13.48 4.34
C THR A 53 9.99 14.11 3.55
N PRO A 54 10.09 15.43 3.24
CA PRO A 54 9.05 16.12 2.49
C PRO A 54 8.80 15.45 1.13
N ALA A 55 7.55 15.41 0.70
CA ALA A 55 7.19 14.85 -0.61
C ALA A 55 7.65 15.74 -1.77
N LEU A 56 7.74 17.05 -1.54
CA LEU A 56 8.38 18.01 -2.45
C LEU A 56 9.80 18.32 -2.01
N SER A 57 10.75 18.30 -2.95
CA SER A 57 12.16 18.60 -2.70
C SER A 57 12.43 20.12 -2.56
N ASP A 58 11.55 20.95 -3.14
CA ASP A 58 11.69 22.40 -3.16
C ASP A 58 10.31 23.08 -3.12
N VAL A 59 10.22 24.19 -2.39
CA VAL A 59 8.99 25.00 -2.25
C VAL A 59 8.50 25.54 -3.61
N SER A 60 9.41 25.83 -4.53
CA SER A 60 9.05 26.35 -5.87
C SER A 60 8.20 25.37 -6.67
N LYS A 61 8.34 24.07 -6.45
CA LYS A 61 7.58 23.03 -7.14
C LYS A 61 6.12 22.99 -6.72
N LYS A 62 5.78 23.56 -5.56
CA LYS A 62 4.40 23.79 -5.13
C LYS A 62 3.62 24.63 -6.14
N ASN A 63 4.29 25.55 -6.84
CA ASN A 63 3.66 26.43 -7.85
C ASN A 63 3.19 25.65 -9.09
N ASN A 64 3.65 24.44 -9.30
CA ASN A 64 3.17 23.56 -10.37
C ASN A 64 1.84 22.86 -10.02
N ILE A 65 1.36 23.00 -8.77
CA ILE A 65 0.14 22.37 -8.28
C ILE A 65 -0.94 23.44 -8.10
N GLU A 66 -1.84 23.51 -9.08
CA GLU A 66 -3.09 24.27 -8.98
C GLU A 66 -4.05 23.51 -8.05
N VAL A 67 -4.72 24.20 -7.15
CA VAL A 67 -5.73 23.61 -6.26
C VAL A 67 -7.12 24.11 -6.61
N GLY A 68 -8.13 23.30 -6.35
CA GLY A 68 -9.53 23.67 -6.57
C GLY A 68 -10.49 22.72 -5.87
N SER A 69 -11.78 22.88 -6.16
CA SER A 69 -12.84 22.09 -5.56
C SER A 69 -13.67 21.34 -6.60
N PHE A 70 -14.23 20.18 -6.18
CA PHE A 70 -15.16 19.41 -7.02
C PHE A 70 -16.41 20.19 -7.43
N GLY A 71 -16.77 21.21 -6.67
CA GLY A 71 -17.98 22.00 -6.93
C GLY A 71 -17.79 23.10 -7.96
N LYS A 72 -16.54 23.62 -8.13
CA LYS A 72 -16.28 24.79 -8.98
C LYS A 72 -15.33 24.53 -10.15
N ASP A 73 -14.39 23.60 -9.97
CA ASP A 73 -13.23 23.46 -10.84
C ASP A 73 -13.17 22.10 -11.54
N PHE A 74 -14.22 21.28 -11.43
CA PHE A 74 -14.22 19.93 -11.99
C PHE A 74 -14.09 19.93 -13.52
N ASP A 75 -14.68 20.91 -14.18
CA ASP A 75 -14.61 21.07 -15.64
C ASP A 75 -13.19 21.31 -16.18
N LYS A 76 -12.26 21.75 -15.34
CA LYS A 76 -10.85 21.94 -15.72
C LYS A 76 -10.14 20.62 -16.07
N ILE A 77 -10.65 19.46 -15.62
CA ILE A 77 -10.02 18.16 -15.92
C ILE A 77 -9.98 17.87 -17.44
N LYS A 78 -10.79 18.51 -18.25
CA LYS A 78 -10.81 18.37 -19.71
C LYS A 78 -9.47 18.70 -20.38
N ASP A 79 -8.65 19.52 -19.72
CA ASP A 79 -7.37 20.03 -20.24
C ASP A 79 -6.18 19.19 -19.74
N PHE A 80 -6.44 18.01 -19.13
CA PHE A 80 -5.40 17.16 -18.55
C PHE A 80 -5.29 15.82 -19.28
N ASP A 81 -4.04 15.38 -19.47
CA ASP A 81 -3.72 14.15 -20.19
C ASP A 81 -4.05 12.91 -19.36
N TRP A 82 -3.85 12.98 -18.03
CA TRP A 82 -4.12 11.90 -17.10
C TRP A 82 -4.94 12.41 -15.91
N ILE A 83 -6.04 11.73 -15.62
CA ILE A 83 -6.94 11.99 -14.49
C ILE A 83 -6.82 10.81 -13.52
N CYS A 84 -6.29 11.05 -12.32
CA CYS A 84 -6.09 10.04 -11.28
C CYS A 84 -7.10 10.24 -10.14
N GLU A 85 -8.05 9.33 -9.98
CA GLU A 85 -9.02 9.33 -8.89
C GLU A 85 -8.39 8.72 -7.63
N VAL A 86 -8.44 9.46 -6.53
CA VAL A 86 -7.83 9.11 -5.23
C VAL A 86 -8.73 9.52 -4.06
N VAL A 87 -10.06 9.50 -4.26
CA VAL A 87 -11.03 9.83 -3.20
C VAL A 87 -11.13 8.68 -2.18
N VAL A 88 -11.89 8.89 -1.11
CA VAL A 88 -12.09 7.87 -0.06
C VAL A 88 -12.56 6.54 -0.63
N GLU A 89 -12.18 5.44 0.04
CA GLU A 89 -12.47 4.07 -0.39
C GLU A 89 -13.92 3.69 -0.10
N ASN A 90 -14.83 4.33 -0.86
CA ASN A 90 -16.28 4.11 -0.81
C ASN A 90 -16.80 4.00 -2.24
N ILE A 91 -17.52 2.91 -2.54
CA ILE A 91 -17.95 2.57 -3.90
C ILE A 91 -18.90 3.62 -4.48
N GLU A 92 -19.85 4.13 -3.68
CA GLU A 92 -20.86 5.09 -4.15
C GLU A 92 -20.18 6.42 -4.51
N ILE A 93 -19.27 6.90 -3.65
CA ILE A 93 -18.51 8.13 -3.90
C ILE A 93 -17.65 7.99 -5.16
N LYS A 94 -16.98 6.84 -5.34
CA LYS A 94 -16.17 6.59 -6.54
C LYS A 94 -17.03 6.56 -7.80
N GLN A 95 -18.15 5.88 -7.77
CA GLN A 95 -19.10 5.85 -8.90
C GLN A 95 -19.61 7.26 -9.28
N ASP A 96 -19.92 8.09 -8.29
CA ASP A 96 -20.33 9.48 -8.52
C ASP A 96 -19.20 10.32 -9.13
N ILE A 97 -17.98 10.15 -8.69
CA ILE A 97 -16.81 10.82 -9.26
C ILE A 97 -16.55 10.33 -10.69
N PHE A 98 -16.64 9.02 -10.96
CA PHE A 98 -16.45 8.47 -12.31
C PHE A 98 -17.53 8.97 -13.30
N LYS A 99 -18.77 9.14 -12.85
CA LYS A 99 -19.82 9.76 -13.64
C LYS A 99 -19.46 11.20 -14.02
N LYS A 100 -18.92 12.00 -13.10
CA LYS A 100 -18.44 13.35 -13.40
C LYS A 100 -17.22 13.35 -14.30
N ILE A 101 -16.26 12.44 -14.08
CA ILE A 101 -15.11 12.28 -14.97
C ILE A 101 -15.59 12.05 -16.41
N GLU A 102 -16.55 11.18 -16.61
CA GLU A 102 -17.12 10.87 -17.92
C GLU A 102 -17.73 12.10 -18.59
N GLU A 103 -18.40 12.95 -17.82
CA GLU A 103 -19.02 14.18 -18.32
C GLU A 103 -17.99 15.24 -18.75
N TYR A 104 -16.87 15.36 -18.01
CA TYR A 104 -15.94 16.49 -18.18
C TYR A 104 -14.59 16.12 -18.78
N LYS A 105 -14.18 14.86 -18.83
CA LYS A 105 -12.84 14.48 -19.34
C LYS A 105 -12.64 14.86 -20.80
N GLY A 106 -11.41 15.20 -21.16
CA GLY A 106 -11.01 15.33 -22.57
C GLY A 106 -11.10 13.97 -23.31
N SER A 107 -11.34 14.02 -24.62
CA SER A 107 -11.54 12.82 -25.44
C SER A 107 -10.37 11.84 -25.38
N ASN A 108 -9.14 12.33 -25.25
CA ASN A 108 -7.91 11.53 -25.21
C ASN A 108 -7.35 11.34 -23.81
N ALA A 109 -8.03 11.86 -22.78
CA ALA A 109 -7.57 11.75 -21.41
C ALA A 109 -7.57 10.28 -20.93
N ILE A 110 -6.48 9.85 -20.33
CA ILE A 110 -6.38 8.59 -19.62
C ILE A 110 -6.97 8.78 -18.21
N VAL A 111 -7.72 7.81 -17.73
CA VAL A 111 -8.32 7.84 -16.39
C VAL A 111 -7.77 6.68 -15.58
N SER A 112 -7.48 6.92 -14.31
CA SER A 112 -7.18 5.82 -13.40
C SER A 112 -7.79 6.02 -12.02
N SER A 113 -8.03 4.92 -11.31
CA SER A 113 -8.31 4.93 -9.86
C SER A 113 -7.10 4.42 -9.10
N ASN A 114 -6.83 5.02 -7.94
CA ASN A 114 -5.82 4.53 -6.99
C ASN A 114 -6.48 3.69 -5.87
N THR A 115 -7.62 3.09 -6.12
CA THR A 115 -8.27 2.16 -5.18
C THR A 115 -7.30 1.07 -4.74
N SER A 116 -7.41 0.62 -3.50
CA SER A 116 -6.56 -0.44 -2.94
C SER A 116 -7.22 -1.81 -2.93
N GLY A 117 -8.54 -1.88 -3.18
CA GLY A 117 -9.27 -3.14 -3.04
C GLY A 117 -10.62 -3.20 -3.70
N ILE A 118 -11.18 -2.09 -4.18
CA ILE A 118 -12.45 -2.12 -4.92
C ILE A 118 -12.15 -2.46 -6.38
N PRO A 119 -12.71 -3.55 -6.93
CA PRO A 119 -12.50 -3.92 -8.33
C PRO A 119 -12.92 -2.79 -9.28
N LEU A 120 -12.16 -2.58 -10.34
CA LEU A 120 -12.43 -1.53 -11.33
C LEU A 120 -13.82 -1.70 -11.97
N ARG A 121 -14.23 -2.95 -12.24
CA ARG A 121 -15.56 -3.25 -12.79
C ARG A 121 -16.71 -2.77 -11.90
N GLU A 122 -16.52 -2.75 -10.58
CA GLU A 122 -17.57 -2.23 -9.67
C GLU A 122 -17.60 -0.69 -9.67
N ILE A 123 -16.42 -0.05 -9.71
CA ILE A 123 -16.31 1.42 -9.78
C ILE A 123 -16.94 1.92 -11.08
N THR A 124 -16.67 1.26 -12.20
CA THR A 124 -17.08 1.68 -13.55
C THR A 124 -18.38 1.04 -14.05
N LYS A 125 -19.14 0.42 -13.15
CA LYS A 125 -20.35 -0.37 -13.47
C LYS A 125 -21.37 0.37 -14.34
N TYR A 126 -21.46 1.69 -14.19
CA TYR A 126 -22.42 2.55 -14.89
C TYR A 126 -21.77 3.41 -15.99
N SER A 127 -20.51 3.18 -16.30
CA SER A 127 -19.76 3.97 -17.27
C SER A 127 -20.00 3.52 -18.71
N SER A 128 -19.88 4.44 -19.65
CA SER A 128 -19.94 4.15 -21.08
C SER A 128 -18.75 3.35 -21.58
N ILE A 129 -18.90 2.76 -22.75
CA ILE A 129 -17.81 2.03 -23.42
C ILE A 129 -16.59 2.91 -23.71
N ASP A 130 -16.80 4.21 -23.93
CA ASP A 130 -15.73 5.15 -24.23
C ASP A 130 -14.88 5.42 -22.99
N LEU A 131 -15.51 5.58 -21.82
CA LEU A 131 -14.75 5.67 -20.57
C LEU A 131 -14.05 4.34 -20.28
N LEU A 132 -14.73 3.21 -20.43
CA LEU A 132 -14.15 1.87 -20.17
C LEU A 132 -12.90 1.58 -20.99
N LYS A 133 -12.77 2.13 -22.21
CA LYS A 133 -11.56 2.01 -23.03
C LYS A 133 -10.38 2.83 -22.52
N SER A 134 -10.63 3.91 -21.78
CA SER A 134 -9.61 4.85 -21.31
C SER A 134 -9.26 4.70 -19.83
N VAL A 135 -9.86 3.73 -19.10
CA VAL A 135 -9.71 3.61 -17.66
C VAL A 135 -8.93 2.37 -17.24
N CYS A 136 -8.12 2.51 -16.18
CA CYS A 136 -7.42 1.42 -15.51
C CYS A 136 -7.25 1.72 -14.01
N ILE A 137 -6.56 0.86 -13.27
CA ILE A 137 -6.08 1.17 -11.92
C ILE A 137 -4.59 1.46 -11.98
N THR A 138 -4.17 2.49 -11.25
CA THR A 138 -2.77 2.79 -10.92
C THR A 138 -2.64 2.77 -9.41
N HIS A 139 -2.32 1.60 -8.85
CA HIS A 139 -2.23 1.43 -7.41
C HIS A 139 -0.82 1.73 -6.91
N PHE A 140 -0.67 2.92 -6.31
CA PHE A 140 0.55 3.37 -5.65
C PHE A 140 0.58 2.93 -4.19
N PHE A 141 1.80 2.83 -3.63
CA PHE A 141 2.02 2.50 -2.23
C PHE A 141 2.55 3.71 -1.45
N ASN A 142 2.16 3.78 -0.17
CA ASN A 142 2.57 4.87 0.72
C ASN A 142 3.93 4.57 1.38
N PRO A 143 4.87 5.53 1.42
CA PRO A 143 4.85 6.88 0.82
C PRO A 143 5.11 6.84 -0.69
N VAL A 144 4.29 7.55 -1.47
CA VAL A 144 4.33 7.51 -2.95
C VAL A 144 5.71 7.82 -3.53
N ARG A 145 6.44 8.76 -2.93
CA ARG A 145 7.78 9.14 -3.38
C ARG A 145 8.82 8.04 -3.16
N VAL A 146 8.68 7.27 -2.08
CA VAL A 146 9.68 6.29 -1.62
C VAL A 146 9.43 4.91 -2.21
N MET A 147 8.16 4.50 -2.24
CA MET A 147 7.79 3.17 -2.71
C MET A 147 7.90 3.07 -4.23
N ASN A 148 8.75 2.18 -4.71
CA ASN A 148 8.99 2.01 -6.14
C ASN A 148 7.85 1.30 -6.87
N LEU A 149 7.12 0.42 -6.19
CA LEU A 149 6.05 -0.36 -6.80
C LEU A 149 4.86 0.51 -7.22
N CYS A 150 4.38 0.30 -8.45
CA CYS A 150 3.06 0.73 -8.92
C CYS A 150 2.40 -0.43 -9.68
N GLU A 151 1.25 -0.87 -9.22
CA GLU A 151 0.46 -1.89 -9.92
C GLU A 151 -0.41 -1.21 -10.97
N LEU A 152 -0.29 -1.65 -12.20
CA LEU A 152 -1.08 -1.19 -13.34
C LEU A 152 -2.07 -2.30 -13.75
N ILE A 153 -3.37 -2.04 -13.57
CA ILE A 153 -4.40 -3.05 -13.70
C ILE A 153 -5.42 -2.60 -14.73
N PRO A 154 -5.46 -3.25 -15.90
CA PRO A 154 -6.47 -2.97 -16.91
C PRO A 154 -7.84 -3.48 -16.49
N GLY A 155 -8.90 -2.79 -16.87
CA GLY A 155 -10.23 -3.36 -16.94
C GLY A 155 -10.42 -4.21 -18.21
N GLU A 156 -11.52 -4.94 -18.30
CA GLU A 156 -11.82 -5.81 -19.43
C GLU A 156 -11.81 -5.10 -20.80
N LYS A 157 -12.19 -3.83 -20.82
CA LYS A 157 -12.31 -3.02 -22.03
C LYS A 157 -11.19 -1.99 -22.22
N THR A 158 -10.29 -1.89 -21.27
CA THR A 158 -9.15 -0.93 -21.35
C THR A 158 -8.33 -1.17 -22.60
N SER A 159 -8.08 -0.11 -23.37
CA SER A 159 -7.28 -0.22 -24.60
C SER A 159 -5.79 -0.45 -24.26
N LYS A 160 -5.12 -1.22 -25.12
CA LYS A 160 -3.69 -1.52 -24.94
C LYS A 160 -2.83 -0.25 -24.96
N ASP A 161 -3.19 0.73 -25.76
CA ASP A 161 -2.46 2.00 -25.88
C ASP A 161 -2.49 2.80 -24.57
N VAL A 162 -3.61 2.75 -23.82
CA VAL A 162 -3.72 3.37 -22.50
C VAL A 162 -2.75 2.75 -21.52
N ILE A 163 -2.70 1.43 -21.47
CA ILE A 163 -1.81 0.68 -20.59
C ILE A 163 -0.34 0.94 -20.94
N GLU A 164 0.01 0.86 -22.23
CA GLU A 164 1.39 1.09 -22.66
C GLU A 164 1.85 2.53 -22.42
N THR A 165 0.96 3.51 -22.67
CA THR A 165 1.26 4.93 -22.42
C THR A 165 1.50 5.21 -20.93
N LEU A 166 0.63 4.69 -20.05
CA LEU A 166 0.81 4.83 -18.61
C LEU A 166 2.04 4.09 -18.11
N LYS A 167 2.28 2.86 -18.58
CA LYS A 167 3.48 2.11 -18.22
C LYS A 167 4.74 2.91 -18.52
N ILE A 168 4.88 3.39 -19.76
CA ILE A 168 6.04 4.21 -20.19
C ILE A 168 6.18 5.45 -19.31
N PHE A 169 5.07 6.12 -18.99
CA PHE A 169 5.08 7.30 -18.13
C PHE A 169 5.50 6.96 -16.69
N LEU A 170 4.91 5.93 -16.10
CA LEU A 170 5.20 5.52 -14.73
C LEU A 170 6.66 5.04 -14.57
N GLU A 171 7.18 4.28 -15.53
CA GLU A 171 8.56 3.77 -15.50
C GLU A 171 9.58 4.88 -15.78
N ASN A 172 9.41 5.65 -16.87
CA ASN A 172 10.45 6.57 -17.34
C ASN A 172 10.37 7.98 -16.74
N VAL A 173 9.17 8.41 -16.29
CA VAL A 173 8.98 9.73 -15.71
C VAL A 173 8.85 9.65 -14.19
N PHE A 174 8.06 8.71 -13.67
CA PHE A 174 7.85 8.57 -12.22
C PHE A 174 8.89 7.66 -11.55
N ASP A 175 9.78 7.01 -12.29
CA ASP A 175 10.78 6.06 -11.80
C ASP A 175 10.16 4.91 -10.99
N LYS A 176 8.99 4.39 -11.44
CA LYS A 176 8.29 3.30 -10.78
C LYS A 176 8.61 1.94 -11.41
N GLY A 177 8.71 0.92 -10.59
CA GLY A 177 8.63 -0.47 -11.04
C GLY A 177 7.17 -0.82 -11.30
N VAL A 178 6.78 -0.88 -12.58
CA VAL A 178 5.39 -1.16 -12.97
C VAL A 178 5.16 -2.65 -13.07
N VAL A 179 4.11 -3.12 -12.41
CA VAL A 179 3.71 -4.52 -12.44
C VAL A 179 2.26 -4.62 -12.93
N HIS A 180 2.03 -5.55 -13.86
CA HIS A 180 0.70 -5.78 -14.43
C HIS A 180 -0.08 -6.79 -13.59
N GLY A 181 -1.12 -6.33 -12.91
CA GLY A 181 -2.05 -7.18 -12.15
C GLY A 181 -3.38 -7.35 -12.87
N LYS A 182 -4.23 -8.20 -12.31
CA LYS A 182 -5.62 -8.41 -12.74
C LYS A 182 -6.59 -7.71 -11.80
N ASP A 183 -7.78 -7.38 -12.30
CA ASP A 183 -8.85 -6.72 -11.53
C ASP A 183 -9.49 -7.67 -10.51
N THR A 184 -8.72 -7.98 -9.47
CA THR A 184 -9.07 -8.92 -8.39
C THR A 184 -9.00 -8.24 -7.03
N VAL A 185 -9.54 -8.88 -6.01
CA VAL A 185 -9.54 -8.35 -4.63
C VAL A 185 -8.12 -8.13 -4.14
N ASN A 186 -7.82 -6.90 -3.72
CA ASN A 186 -6.52 -6.46 -3.17
C ASN A 186 -5.32 -6.62 -4.14
N PHE A 187 -5.57 -6.89 -5.41
CA PHE A 187 -4.57 -7.01 -6.49
C PHE A 187 -3.45 -8.02 -6.14
N ILE A 188 -2.18 -7.70 -6.43
CA ILE A 188 -1.04 -8.59 -6.12
C ILE A 188 -0.42 -8.22 -4.78
N GLY A 189 0.09 -6.99 -4.67
CA GLY A 189 0.91 -6.58 -3.54
C GLY A 189 0.20 -6.59 -2.21
N ASN A 190 -1.05 -6.10 -2.16
CA ASN A 190 -1.83 -6.16 -0.93
C ASN A 190 -2.32 -7.57 -0.63
N ARG A 191 -2.70 -8.37 -1.65
CA ARG A 191 -3.13 -9.75 -1.46
C ARG A 191 -2.03 -10.58 -0.78
N ILE A 192 -0.81 -10.56 -1.33
CA ILE A 192 0.34 -11.31 -0.80
C ILE A 192 0.86 -10.67 0.48
N GLY A 193 1.01 -9.34 0.52
CA GLY A 193 1.55 -8.64 1.70
C GLY A 193 0.66 -8.79 2.93
N CYS A 194 -0.66 -8.73 2.76
CA CYS A 194 -1.58 -8.96 3.87
C CYS A 194 -1.56 -10.42 4.35
N PHE A 195 -1.46 -11.38 3.41
CA PHE A 195 -1.27 -12.78 3.77
C PHE A 195 0.01 -12.98 4.57
N PHE A 196 1.15 -12.44 4.09
CA PHE A 196 2.43 -12.49 4.79
C PHE A 196 2.33 -11.98 6.23
N LEU A 197 1.73 -10.80 6.44
CA LEU A 197 1.62 -10.19 7.77
C LEU A 197 0.69 -10.99 8.69
N LEU A 198 -0.50 -11.35 8.22
CA LEU A 198 -1.49 -12.08 9.02
C LEU A 198 -1.01 -13.50 9.32
N LYS A 199 -0.50 -14.23 8.30
CA LYS A 199 0.09 -15.55 8.50
C LYS A 199 1.28 -15.49 9.45
N GLY A 200 2.10 -14.43 9.36
CA GLY A 200 3.22 -14.19 10.25
C GLY A 200 2.81 -14.06 11.71
N LEU A 201 1.75 -13.30 12.00
CA LEU A 201 1.19 -13.20 13.37
C LEU A 201 0.72 -14.55 13.90
N HIS A 202 0.00 -15.34 13.08
CA HIS A 202 -0.46 -16.66 13.49
C HIS A 202 0.69 -17.64 13.72
N ALA A 203 1.66 -17.72 12.79
CA ALA A 203 2.82 -18.59 12.92
C ALA A 203 3.66 -18.25 14.17
N SER A 204 3.83 -16.95 14.46
CA SER A 204 4.52 -16.49 15.66
C SER A 204 3.72 -16.83 16.92
N ALA A 205 2.39 -16.67 16.90
CA ALA A 205 1.52 -17.02 18.03
C ALA A 205 1.60 -18.51 18.37
N ASP A 206 1.66 -19.39 17.38
CA ASP A 206 1.77 -20.84 17.57
C ASP A 206 3.10 -21.24 18.23
N LEU A 207 4.19 -20.50 17.95
CA LEU A 207 5.54 -20.81 18.46
C LEU A 207 5.92 -20.05 19.74
N ARG A 208 5.10 -19.09 20.21
CA ARG A 208 5.38 -18.34 21.46
C ARG A 208 5.54 -19.26 22.66
N LYS A 209 4.70 -20.29 22.79
CA LYS A 209 4.80 -21.29 23.84
C LYS A 209 6.14 -22.06 23.84
N ASP A 210 6.83 -22.08 22.70
CA ASP A 210 8.17 -22.68 22.57
C ASP A 210 9.26 -21.65 22.87
N GLY A 211 8.90 -20.44 23.34
CA GLY A 211 9.79 -19.42 23.87
C GLY A 211 10.29 -18.39 22.84
N ILE A 212 9.75 -18.39 21.61
CA ILE A 212 10.16 -17.37 20.64
C ILE A 212 9.60 -15.98 21.00
N THR A 213 10.45 -14.98 20.97
CA THR A 213 10.09 -13.59 21.31
C THR A 213 9.84 -12.74 20.06
N ILE A 214 9.14 -11.61 20.23
CA ILE A 214 8.90 -10.63 19.16
C ILE A 214 10.19 -10.20 18.48
N GLU A 215 11.22 -9.91 19.28
CA GLU A 215 12.50 -9.42 18.76
C GLU A 215 13.24 -10.50 17.95
N GLN A 216 13.12 -11.76 18.34
CA GLN A 216 13.68 -12.88 17.57
C GLN A 216 12.93 -13.03 16.23
N VAL A 217 11.60 -12.94 16.24
CA VAL A 217 10.80 -12.96 15.01
C VAL A 217 11.22 -11.83 14.09
N ASP A 218 11.31 -10.58 14.59
CA ASP A 218 11.68 -9.43 13.77
C ASP A 218 13.12 -9.52 13.26
N ALA A 219 14.07 -9.97 14.08
CA ALA A 219 15.44 -10.16 13.65
C ALA A 219 15.54 -11.23 12.54
N LEU A 220 14.77 -12.31 12.65
CA LEU A 220 14.76 -13.40 11.67
C LEU A 220 14.03 -13.00 10.38
N ILE A 221 12.85 -12.40 10.49
CA ILE A 221 12.01 -11.96 9.35
C ILE A 221 12.41 -10.54 8.90
N SER A 222 13.68 -10.32 8.69
CA SER A 222 14.28 -9.08 8.22
C SER A 222 15.46 -9.37 7.29
N LYS A 223 16.65 -8.89 7.61
CA LYS A 223 17.86 -9.07 6.80
C LYS A 223 18.15 -10.53 6.39
N PRO A 224 18.02 -11.55 7.27
CA PRO A 224 18.22 -12.94 6.86
C PRO A 224 17.33 -13.39 5.72
N MET A 225 16.10 -12.86 5.66
CA MET A 225 15.12 -13.16 4.60
C MET A 225 15.18 -12.16 3.44
N GLY A 226 16.18 -11.28 3.40
CA GLY A 226 16.24 -10.20 2.41
C GLY A 226 15.15 -9.14 2.58
N LEU A 227 14.57 -8.99 3.77
CA LEU A 227 13.50 -8.04 4.08
C LEU A 227 14.03 -6.80 4.81
N PRO A 228 13.25 -5.70 4.86
CA PRO A 228 13.60 -4.50 5.60
C PRO A 228 13.88 -4.77 7.09
N PRO A 229 14.72 -3.97 7.74
CA PRO A 229 15.15 -4.19 9.12
C PRO A 229 14.05 -3.99 10.17
N THR A 230 12.85 -3.58 9.76
CA THR A 230 11.68 -3.45 10.64
C THR A 230 11.21 -4.79 11.18
N GLY A 231 11.44 -5.87 10.44
CA GLY A 231 10.85 -7.18 10.75
C GLY A 231 9.32 -7.20 10.56
N LEU A 232 8.68 -8.22 11.09
CA LEU A 232 7.24 -8.45 11.01
C LEU A 232 6.46 -7.50 11.94
N TYR A 233 6.75 -7.58 13.24
CA TYR A 233 6.03 -6.82 14.27
C TYR A 233 6.33 -5.32 14.21
N GLY A 234 7.57 -4.95 13.92
CA GLY A 234 7.93 -3.56 13.72
C GLY A 234 7.28 -2.94 12.49
N LEU A 235 7.02 -3.71 11.44
CA LEU A 235 6.26 -3.27 10.27
C LEU A 235 4.78 -3.11 10.60
N ILE A 236 4.19 -4.03 11.37
CA ILE A 236 2.80 -3.92 11.81
C ILE A 236 2.62 -2.70 12.73
N ASP A 237 3.59 -2.36 13.58
CA ASP A 237 3.57 -1.14 14.38
C ASP A 237 3.59 0.15 13.55
N LEU A 238 4.21 0.12 12.37
CA LEU A 238 4.16 1.23 11.41
C LEU A 238 2.79 1.36 10.74
N ILE A 239 2.21 0.23 10.33
CA ILE A 239 0.91 0.16 9.66
C ILE A 239 -0.21 0.45 10.66
N GLY A 240 -0.19 -0.23 11.78
CA GLY A 240 -1.19 -0.21 12.85
C GLY A 240 -2.07 -1.46 12.87
N LEU A 241 -2.32 -2.00 14.08
CA LEU A 241 -3.19 -3.17 14.28
C LEU A 241 -4.64 -2.94 13.84
N ASP A 242 -5.13 -1.70 13.91
CA ASP A 242 -6.45 -1.33 13.40
C ASP A 242 -6.55 -1.47 11.88
N VAL A 243 -5.49 -1.11 11.16
CA VAL A 243 -5.41 -1.31 9.71
C VAL A 243 -5.37 -2.80 9.40
N MET A 244 -4.55 -3.58 10.13
CA MET A 244 -4.49 -5.04 9.96
C MET A 244 -5.83 -5.70 10.22
N HIS A 245 -6.55 -5.28 11.27
CA HIS A 245 -7.88 -5.79 11.58
C HIS A 245 -8.90 -5.44 10.47
N ALA A 246 -8.90 -4.18 10.00
CA ALA A 246 -9.79 -3.74 8.92
C ALA A 246 -9.52 -4.49 7.61
N VAL A 247 -8.24 -4.71 7.28
CA VAL A 247 -7.83 -5.52 6.13
C VAL A 247 -8.32 -6.96 6.27
N GLY A 248 -8.14 -7.58 7.42
CA GLY A 248 -8.64 -8.93 7.70
C GLY A 248 -10.15 -9.04 7.49
N LEU A 249 -10.93 -8.07 8.01
CA LEU A 249 -12.39 -8.01 7.80
C LEU A 249 -12.75 -7.84 6.31
N ASN A 250 -12.02 -7.02 5.59
CA ASN A 250 -12.22 -6.86 4.14
C ASN A 250 -11.96 -8.17 3.40
N LEU A 251 -10.82 -8.82 3.69
CA LEU A 251 -10.45 -10.09 3.09
C LEU A 251 -11.48 -11.19 3.42
N SER A 252 -11.98 -11.26 4.66
CA SER A 252 -12.97 -12.25 5.06
C SER A 252 -14.27 -12.17 4.25
N LYS A 253 -14.64 -10.97 3.80
CA LYS A 253 -15.84 -10.73 2.98
C LYS A 253 -15.64 -11.00 1.50
N ASN A 254 -14.46 -10.64 0.99
CA ASN A 254 -14.25 -10.50 -0.44
C ASN A 254 -13.36 -11.61 -1.06
N LEU A 255 -12.57 -12.34 -0.26
CA LEU A 255 -11.80 -13.46 -0.79
C LEU A 255 -12.71 -14.59 -1.26
N PRO A 256 -12.32 -15.31 -2.34
CA PRO A 256 -13.00 -16.55 -2.75
C PRO A 256 -13.14 -17.53 -1.58
N ASN A 257 -14.23 -18.31 -1.56
CA ASN A 257 -14.50 -19.24 -0.45
C ASN A 257 -13.44 -20.31 -0.25
N ASN A 258 -12.76 -20.69 -1.33
CA ASN A 258 -11.66 -21.66 -1.34
C ASN A 258 -10.27 -21.05 -1.13
N ASP A 259 -10.19 -19.75 -0.92
CA ASP A 259 -8.90 -19.09 -0.68
C ASP A 259 -8.37 -19.44 0.72
N ILE A 260 -7.15 -19.95 0.75
CA ILE A 260 -6.49 -20.36 2.00
C ILE A 260 -6.18 -19.19 2.93
N GLY A 261 -6.04 -17.97 2.38
CA GLY A 261 -5.85 -16.74 3.16
C GLY A 261 -6.98 -16.45 4.12
N ARG A 262 -8.19 -16.99 3.85
CA ARG A 262 -9.35 -16.86 4.77
C ARG A 262 -9.09 -17.44 6.16
N GLY A 263 -8.20 -18.41 6.28
CA GLY A 263 -7.80 -19.00 7.57
C GLY A 263 -7.06 -18.06 8.50
N PHE A 264 -6.54 -16.94 7.98
CA PHE A 264 -5.67 -16.01 8.72
C PHE A 264 -6.23 -14.58 8.84
N VAL A 265 -7.45 -14.34 8.39
CA VAL A 265 -8.05 -12.97 8.34
C VAL A 265 -8.29 -12.34 9.71
N ASN A 266 -8.42 -13.12 10.75
CA ASN A 266 -8.59 -12.62 12.11
C ASN A 266 -7.24 -12.42 12.80
N LEU A 267 -7.14 -11.41 13.67
CA LEU A 267 -5.96 -11.28 14.53
C LEU A 267 -5.90 -12.45 15.54
N PRO A 268 -4.72 -12.96 15.89
CA PRO A 268 -4.57 -13.89 16.99
C PRO A 268 -5.08 -13.26 18.30
N LYS A 269 -5.38 -14.10 19.30
CA LYS A 269 -6.10 -13.68 20.51
C LYS A 269 -5.46 -12.49 21.24
N VAL A 270 -4.16 -12.52 21.45
CA VAL A 270 -3.46 -11.47 22.21
C VAL A 270 -3.38 -10.18 21.42
N GLU A 271 -3.14 -10.27 20.12
CA GLU A 271 -3.13 -9.12 19.20
C GLU A 271 -4.52 -8.48 19.07
N LEU A 272 -5.58 -9.29 19.13
CA LEU A 272 -6.95 -8.78 19.17
C LEU A 272 -7.26 -8.07 20.52
N GLU A 273 -6.74 -8.59 21.64
CA GLU A 273 -6.82 -7.91 22.95
C GLU A 273 -6.08 -6.55 22.90
N MET A 274 -4.85 -6.50 22.31
CA MET A 274 -4.12 -5.24 22.11
C MET A 274 -4.92 -4.24 21.29
N PHE A 275 -5.52 -4.69 20.18
CA PHE A 275 -6.40 -3.86 19.36
C PHE A 275 -7.57 -3.28 20.16
N ASN A 276 -8.29 -4.11 20.92
CA ASN A 276 -9.42 -3.70 21.75
C ASN A 276 -9.03 -2.69 22.86
N ASN A 277 -7.79 -2.76 23.34
CA ASN A 277 -7.23 -1.85 24.33
C ASN A 277 -6.66 -0.57 23.72
N GLY A 278 -6.76 -0.36 22.39
CA GLY A 278 -6.23 0.81 21.71
C GLY A 278 -4.69 0.81 21.56
N GLN A 279 -4.03 -0.32 21.79
CA GLN A 279 -2.59 -0.50 21.62
C GLN A 279 -2.30 -0.84 20.16
N LEU A 280 -2.35 0.20 19.29
CA LEU A 280 -2.45 0.01 17.85
C LEU A 280 -1.11 0.12 17.09
N GLY A 281 -0.04 0.55 17.73
CA GLY A 281 1.25 0.77 17.10
C GLY A 281 1.82 2.17 17.37
N ARG A 282 2.76 2.63 16.55
CA ARG A 282 3.45 3.92 16.76
C ARG A 282 2.51 5.13 16.87
N LYS A 283 1.41 5.13 16.15
CA LYS A 283 0.43 6.23 16.15
C LYS A 283 -0.28 6.43 17.49
N THR A 284 -0.34 5.40 18.32
CA THR A 284 -0.91 5.47 19.69
C THR A 284 0.17 5.51 20.77
N GLY A 285 1.43 5.70 20.38
CA GLY A 285 2.56 5.77 21.31
C GLY A 285 3.15 4.42 21.72
N GLY A 286 2.55 3.30 21.27
CA GLY A 286 3.02 1.94 21.48
C GLY A 286 2.09 0.91 20.86
N GLY A 287 2.67 -0.16 20.37
CA GLY A 287 2.03 -1.35 19.87
C GLY A 287 2.80 -2.55 20.40
N PHE A 288 3.54 -3.24 19.54
CA PHE A 288 4.50 -4.26 19.96
C PHE A 288 5.76 -3.65 20.57
N TYR A 289 6.12 -2.44 20.09
CA TYR A 289 7.22 -1.63 20.60
C TYR A 289 6.75 -0.25 21.04
N ARG A 290 7.47 0.33 22.01
CA ARG A 290 7.34 1.75 22.37
C ARG A 290 8.67 2.36 22.77
N ILE A 291 8.71 3.68 22.76
CA ILE A 291 9.82 4.47 23.28
C ILE A 291 9.38 5.12 24.60
N LYS A 292 9.96 4.68 25.70
CA LYS A 292 9.76 5.28 27.03
C LYS A 292 10.84 6.33 27.25
N LYS A 293 10.44 7.54 27.62
CA LYS A 293 11.37 8.58 28.11
C LYS A 293 11.60 8.33 29.60
N LEU A 294 12.87 8.25 29.98
CA LEU A 294 13.31 8.13 31.37
C LEU A 294 13.46 9.51 32.00
N ASP A 295 13.49 9.57 33.34
CA ASP A 295 13.59 10.82 34.10
C ASP A 295 14.90 11.57 33.84
N ASN A 296 15.97 10.86 33.47
CA ASN A 296 17.26 11.43 33.06
C ASN A 296 17.28 11.95 31.60
N GLY A 297 16.13 11.89 30.88
CA GLY A 297 16.00 12.31 29.50
C GLY A 297 16.42 11.25 28.45
N GLU A 298 16.95 10.12 28.87
CA GLU A 298 17.27 9.01 27.97
C GLU A 298 16.02 8.34 27.42
N LYS A 299 16.17 7.67 26.29
CA LYS A 299 15.09 6.92 25.62
C LYS A 299 15.36 5.43 25.74
N LEU A 300 14.46 4.74 26.41
CA LEU A 300 14.45 3.27 26.48
C LEU A 300 13.48 2.73 25.43
N LYS A 301 13.95 1.84 24.56
CA LYS A 301 13.08 1.06 23.70
C LYS A 301 12.56 -0.13 24.48
N GLU A 302 11.26 -0.26 24.57
CA GLU A 302 10.57 -1.36 25.24
C GLU A 302 9.78 -2.20 24.22
N VAL A 303 9.67 -3.49 24.50
CA VAL A 303 8.83 -4.44 23.78
C VAL A 303 7.69 -4.92 24.71
N PHE A 304 6.53 -5.13 24.13
CA PHE A 304 5.40 -5.71 24.83
C PHE A 304 5.53 -7.24 24.85
N ASP A 305 5.72 -7.80 26.01
CA ASP A 305 5.73 -9.25 26.18
C ASP A 305 4.31 -9.80 26.03
N LEU A 306 4.08 -10.60 24.98
CA LEU A 306 2.74 -11.07 24.62
C LEU A 306 2.22 -12.17 25.55
N GLU A 307 3.10 -12.89 26.26
CA GLU A 307 2.70 -13.91 27.25
C GLU A 307 2.39 -13.26 28.59
N GLU A 308 3.32 -12.42 29.09
CA GLU A 308 3.19 -11.76 30.39
C GLU A 308 2.30 -10.52 30.33
N LYS A 309 1.97 -10.04 29.11
CA LYS A 309 1.19 -8.81 28.85
C LYS A 309 1.74 -7.57 29.56
N THR A 310 3.06 -7.47 29.61
CA THR A 310 3.80 -6.37 30.25
C THR A 310 4.86 -5.79 29.35
N TRP A 311 5.27 -4.54 29.61
CA TRP A 311 6.38 -3.91 28.93
C TRP A 311 7.70 -4.26 29.59
N ARG A 312 8.67 -4.65 28.78
CA ARG A 312 10.07 -4.90 29.20
C ARG A 312 11.07 -4.24 28.26
N ALA A 313 12.30 -4.05 28.70
CA ALA A 313 13.37 -3.58 27.83
C ALA A 313 13.55 -4.50 26.64
N GLU A 314 13.76 -3.91 25.46
CA GLU A 314 14.08 -4.65 24.24
C GLU A 314 15.39 -5.40 24.38
N LYS A 315 15.41 -6.66 23.97
CA LYS A 315 16.63 -7.45 23.80
C LYS A 315 17.01 -7.40 22.32
N LYS A 316 18.26 -7.07 22.03
CA LYS A 316 18.76 -7.10 20.65
C LYS A 316 19.12 -8.52 20.29
N PHE A 317 18.67 -8.97 19.15
CA PHE A 317 19.07 -10.21 18.52
C PHE A 317 19.68 -9.89 17.16
N ASP A 318 20.76 -10.56 16.83
CA ASP A 318 21.37 -10.52 15.50
C ASP A 318 21.56 -11.98 15.07
N PHE A 319 20.96 -12.32 13.94
CA PHE A 319 21.13 -13.62 13.33
C PHE A 319 22.17 -13.48 12.22
N ASP A 320 23.34 -14.08 12.43
CA ASP A 320 24.36 -14.25 11.38
C ASP A 320 23.98 -15.46 10.51
N LYS A 321 22.81 -15.36 9.89
CA LYS A 321 22.24 -16.36 9.01
C LYS A 321 21.69 -15.70 7.76
N ASP A 322 21.59 -16.46 6.71
CA ASP A 322 20.92 -16.08 5.46
C ASP A 322 19.63 -16.89 5.26
N ILE A 323 19.04 -16.79 4.10
CA ILE A 323 17.77 -17.44 3.77
C ILE A 323 17.82 -18.96 3.93
N SER A 324 19.00 -19.59 3.99
CA SER A 324 19.12 -21.05 4.16
C SER A 324 18.56 -21.56 5.49
N VAL A 325 18.41 -20.68 6.49
CA VAL A 325 17.76 -21.00 7.77
C VAL A 325 16.36 -21.61 7.60
N ILE A 326 15.68 -21.27 6.51
CA ILE A 326 14.33 -21.79 6.19
C ILE A 326 14.30 -23.32 6.06
N PHE A 327 15.44 -23.96 5.80
CA PHE A 327 15.58 -25.41 5.64
C PHE A 327 16.12 -26.11 6.89
N GLU A 328 16.39 -25.36 7.98
CA GLU A 328 16.88 -25.94 9.22
C GLU A 328 15.74 -26.55 10.06
N ASP A 329 16.01 -27.69 10.71
CA ASP A 329 15.10 -28.27 11.70
C ASP A 329 15.33 -27.62 13.08
N THR A 330 15.12 -26.31 13.13
CA THR A 330 15.18 -25.47 14.34
C THR A 330 13.87 -24.73 14.51
N ILE A 331 13.67 -24.05 15.65
CA ILE A 331 12.49 -23.19 15.84
C ILE A 331 12.50 -22.02 14.83
N GLU A 332 13.67 -21.48 14.55
CA GLU A 332 13.90 -20.42 13.58
C GLU A 332 13.57 -20.88 12.15
N GLY A 333 14.00 -22.08 11.80
CA GLY A 333 13.71 -22.67 10.50
C GLY A 333 12.22 -22.96 10.33
N ARG A 334 11.57 -23.54 11.32
CA ARG A 334 10.11 -23.77 11.31
C ARG A 334 9.32 -22.48 11.20
N LEU A 335 9.72 -21.43 11.93
CA LEU A 335 9.08 -20.11 11.82
C LEU A 335 9.25 -19.51 10.43
N SER A 336 10.49 -19.48 9.96
CA SER A 336 10.82 -18.94 8.64
C SER A 336 10.06 -19.65 7.52
N TRP A 337 10.02 -20.99 7.57
CA TRP A 337 9.22 -21.79 6.63
C TRP A 337 7.73 -21.48 6.73
N SER A 338 7.19 -21.39 7.97
CA SER A 338 5.76 -21.10 8.18
C SER A 338 5.35 -19.73 7.68
N ILE A 339 6.25 -18.76 7.62
CA ILE A 339 5.97 -17.41 7.13
C ILE A 339 6.33 -17.31 5.65
N MET A 340 7.61 -17.46 5.31
CA MET A 340 8.13 -17.23 3.96
C MET A 340 7.71 -18.32 2.98
N GLY A 341 7.88 -19.59 3.37
CA GLY A 341 7.53 -20.73 2.53
C GLY A 341 6.04 -20.76 2.19
N TYR A 342 5.18 -20.51 3.18
CA TYR A 342 3.74 -20.40 2.94
C TYR A 342 3.35 -19.18 2.12
N THR A 343 4.04 -18.06 2.29
CA THR A 343 3.79 -16.86 1.48
C THR A 343 4.14 -17.10 0.01
N LEU A 344 5.29 -17.73 -0.26
CA LEU A 344 5.70 -18.09 -1.63
C LEU A 344 4.75 -19.11 -2.25
N TRP A 345 4.36 -20.12 -1.47
CA TRP A 345 3.38 -21.11 -1.90
C TRP A 345 2.01 -20.45 -2.19
N TYR A 346 1.53 -19.56 -1.32
CA TYR A 346 0.30 -18.82 -1.55
C TYR A 346 0.36 -17.99 -2.84
N ALA A 347 1.43 -17.22 -3.01
CA ALA A 347 1.66 -16.42 -4.21
C ALA A 347 1.62 -17.28 -5.48
N SER A 348 2.30 -18.43 -5.48
CA SER A 348 2.32 -19.35 -6.63
C SER A 348 0.94 -19.91 -6.96
N ASN A 349 0.11 -20.20 -5.95
CA ASN A 349 -1.24 -20.72 -6.16
C ASN A 349 -2.24 -19.66 -6.65
N LEU A 350 -1.90 -18.39 -6.56
CA LEU A 350 -2.74 -17.31 -7.09
C LEU A 350 -2.53 -17.04 -8.58
N ILE A 351 -1.63 -17.76 -9.24
CA ILE A 351 -1.45 -17.73 -10.70
C ILE A 351 -2.41 -18.78 -11.30
N PRO A 352 -3.21 -18.43 -12.32
CA PRO A 352 -3.29 -17.16 -13.04
C PRO A 352 -4.38 -16.19 -12.53
N GLU A 353 -4.86 -16.30 -11.29
CA GLU A 353 -5.95 -15.47 -10.78
C GLU A 353 -5.59 -13.98 -10.74
N ILE A 354 -4.44 -13.63 -10.12
CA ILE A 354 -4.05 -12.23 -9.86
C ILE A 354 -2.95 -11.70 -10.79
N ALA A 355 -2.20 -12.60 -11.41
CA ALA A 355 -1.12 -12.28 -12.36
C ALA A 355 -1.02 -13.39 -13.41
N ASP A 356 -0.36 -13.12 -14.55
CA ASP A 356 -0.23 -14.11 -15.64
C ASP A 356 0.91 -15.10 -15.42
N ASP A 357 1.95 -14.69 -14.71
CA ASP A 357 3.16 -15.48 -14.53
C ASP A 357 3.89 -15.19 -13.21
N ILE A 358 4.89 -16.03 -12.92
CA ILE A 358 5.70 -15.93 -11.70
C ILE A 358 6.64 -14.71 -11.72
N LEU A 359 7.08 -14.25 -12.88
CA LEU A 359 7.99 -13.10 -12.99
C LEU A 359 7.31 -11.81 -12.55
N THR A 360 6.01 -11.69 -12.86
CA THR A 360 5.15 -10.61 -12.37
C THR A 360 5.06 -10.62 -10.84
N MET A 361 4.95 -11.80 -10.23
CA MET A 361 4.91 -11.95 -8.76
C MET A 361 6.25 -11.59 -8.12
N ASP A 362 7.36 -12.05 -8.70
CA ASP A 362 8.71 -11.70 -8.26
C ASP A 362 8.97 -10.19 -8.34
N ALA A 363 8.56 -9.54 -9.42
CA ALA A 363 8.71 -8.10 -9.58
C ALA A 363 7.99 -7.32 -8.46
N VAL A 364 6.81 -7.77 -8.03
CA VAL A 364 6.10 -7.17 -6.87
C VAL A 364 6.90 -7.36 -5.59
N TYR A 365 7.42 -8.55 -5.38
CA TYR A 365 8.23 -8.86 -4.20
C TYR A 365 9.44 -7.94 -4.10
N TYR A 366 10.23 -7.84 -5.17
CA TYR A 366 11.43 -6.98 -5.21
C TYR A 366 11.08 -5.49 -5.11
N ALA A 367 10.08 -5.00 -5.82
CA ALA A 367 9.73 -3.59 -5.84
C ALA A 367 9.08 -3.09 -4.54
N LYS A 368 8.38 -3.95 -3.79
CA LYS A 368 7.67 -3.59 -2.55
C LYS A 368 8.49 -3.82 -1.29
N LEU A 369 9.30 -4.88 -1.26
CA LEU A 369 9.99 -5.32 -0.04
C LEU A 369 11.41 -4.75 0.07
N PHE A 370 11.98 -4.22 -1.01
CA PHE A 370 13.36 -3.72 -1.06
C PHE A 370 13.48 -2.21 -1.38
N ALA A 371 12.38 -1.47 -1.35
CA ALA A 371 12.36 -0.01 -1.54
C ALA A 371 12.71 0.76 -0.25
#